data_82a5d34f9ee51a2371d1e2ca358a3756
#
_entry.id   82a5d34f9ee51a2371d1e2ca358a3756
#
_cell.length_a   1.000
_cell.length_b   1.000
_cell.length_c   1.000
_cell.angle_alpha   90.00
_cell.angle_beta   90.00
_cell.angle_gamma   90.00
#
_symmetry.space_group_name_H-M   'P 1'
#
loop_
_entity.id
_entity.type
_entity.pdbx_description
1 polymer ?
#
loop_
_entity_poly.entity_id
_entity_poly.type
_entity_poly.pdbx_seq_one_letter_code
_entity_poly.pdbx_strand_id
1 'polypeptide(L)'
;MHNNKIAITRLLPLTLATAVALATAQQAAAEIVLYDKDDTTFSTDGYINAFYVNSDVDRDGEQFDRRQSRVKMGFLPNWIGFNFGKQIDGLKLTGRSSFWVTINDSETNGTDTAIDVRQFYGTVSSPEWG
;
A
#
# COMPACT_ATOMS: atom_id res chain seq x y z
N MET A 1 6.01 -57.35 28.50
CA MET A 1 5.19 -56.11 28.55
C MET A 1 6.11 -54.94 28.24
N HIS A 2 6.06 -54.46 27.02
CA HIS A 2 6.86 -53.33 26.52
C HIS A 2 5.95 -52.13 26.38
N ASN A 3 6.14 -51.11 27.19
CA ASN A 3 5.42 -49.84 27.12
C ASN A 3 6.11 -48.93 26.13
N ASN A 4 5.53 -48.79 24.92
CA ASN A 4 5.90 -47.74 23.99
C ASN A 4 5.09 -46.48 24.34
N LYS A 5 5.71 -45.53 25.03
CA LYS A 5 5.23 -44.15 25.14
C LYS A 5 5.73 -43.38 23.94
N ILE A 6 4.85 -43.15 22.97
CA ILE A 6 5.09 -42.27 21.83
C ILE A 6 5.04 -40.81 22.31
N ALA A 7 6.17 -40.12 22.18
CA ALA A 7 6.30 -38.72 22.52
C ALA A 7 5.68 -37.88 21.38
N ILE A 8 4.46 -37.40 21.60
CA ILE A 8 3.81 -36.38 20.74
C ILE A 8 3.91 -35.03 21.46
N THR A 9 5.05 -34.40 21.41
CA THR A 9 5.16 -33.06 22.08
C THR A 9 6.28 -32.19 21.50
N ARG A 10 6.44 -32.09 20.21
CA ARG A 10 7.41 -31.08 19.67
C ARG A 10 7.03 -30.41 18.35
N LEU A 11 5.81 -30.50 17.84
CA LEU A 11 5.46 -29.91 16.53
C LEU A 11 4.58 -28.65 16.58
N LEU A 12 4.06 -28.27 17.75
CA LEU A 12 3.14 -27.12 17.85
C LEU A 12 3.79 -25.71 17.86
N PRO A 13 5.03 -25.47 18.34
CA PRO A 13 5.53 -24.09 18.37
C PRO A 13 6.02 -23.56 17.02
N LEU A 14 6.37 -24.42 16.07
CA LEU A 14 6.94 -23.99 14.79
C LEU A 14 5.89 -23.45 13.83
N THR A 15 4.69 -24.04 13.81
CA THR A 15 3.59 -23.60 12.95
C THR A 15 2.97 -22.28 13.39
N LEU A 16 2.93 -22.02 14.70
CA LEU A 16 2.42 -20.76 15.22
C LEU A 16 3.39 -19.59 14.96
N ALA A 17 4.69 -19.81 15.03
CA ALA A 17 5.69 -18.80 14.72
C ALA A 17 5.68 -18.40 13.23
N THR A 18 5.42 -19.35 12.32
CA THR A 18 5.34 -19.07 10.89
C THR A 18 4.06 -18.28 10.52
N ALA A 19 2.94 -18.57 11.19
CA ALA A 19 1.69 -17.83 10.99
C ALA A 19 1.78 -16.38 11.49
N VAL A 20 2.47 -16.14 12.60
CA VAL A 20 2.70 -14.78 13.14
C VAL A 20 3.66 -13.98 12.24
N ALA A 21 4.69 -14.61 11.68
CA ALA A 21 5.62 -13.95 10.75
C ALA A 21 4.96 -13.53 9.43
N LEU A 22 3.96 -14.27 8.95
CA LEU A 22 3.18 -13.91 7.77
C LEU A 22 2.17 -12.79 8.04
N ALA A 23 1.65 -12.67 9.27
CA ALA A 23 0.72 -11.61 9.65
C ALA A 23 1.41 -10.24 9.86
N THR A 24 2.73 -10.21 10.07
CA THR A 24 3.50 -8.98 10.26
C THR A 24 4.20 -8.47 8.99
N ALA A 25 3.96 -9.07 7.83
CA ALA A 25 4.30 -8.47 6.55
C ALA A 25 3.37 -7.27 6.28
N GLN A 26 3.39 -6.30 7.19
CA GLN A 26 2.86 -4.98 6.89
C GLN A 26 3.69 -4.44 5.72
N GLN A 27 3.02 -4.10 4.65
CA GLN A 27 3.64 -3.36 3.57
C GLN A 27 4.24 -2.09 4.18
N ALA A 28 5.53 -2.11 4.43
CA ALA A 28 6.27 -0.91 4.77
C ALA A 28 6.22 -0.03 3.52
N ALA A 29 5.34 0.96 3.51
CA ALA A 29 5.48 2.07 2.59
C ALA A 29 6.84 2.68 2.88
N ALA A 30 7.83 2.41 2.04
CA ALA A 30 9.17 2.92 2.26
C ALA A 30 9.16 4.40 1.96
N GLU A 31 9.39 5.20 2.99
CA GLU A 31 9.65 6.63 2.84
C GLU A 31 11.04 6.82 2.24
N ILE A 32 11.14 7.58 1.17
CA ILE A 32 12.40 7.95 0.53
C ILE A 32 12.69 9.40 0.92
N VAL A 33 13.75 9.59 1.69
CA VAL A 33 14.22 10.93 2.06
C VAL A 33 14.96 11.52 0.87
N LEU A 34 14.46 12.64 0.36
CA LEU A 34 15.02 13.38 -0.77
C LEU A 34 15.92 14.54 -0.30
N TYR A 35 15.63 15.10 0.86
CA TYR A 35 16.39 16.17 1.48
C TYR A 35 16.27 16.09 2.99
N ASP A 36 17.39 16.21 3.70
CA ASP A 36 17.46 16.27 5.17
C ASP A 36 18.67 17.09 5.57
N LYS A 37 18.46 18.39 5.77
CA LYS A 37 19.51 19.32 6.15
C LYS A 37 18.93 20.61 6.74
N ASP A 38 19.68 21.23 7.63
CA ASP A 38 19.35 22.54 8.21
C ASP A 38 17.91 22.55 8.80
N ASP A 39 17.59 21.55 9.63
CA ASP A 39 16.28 21.34 10.26
C ASP A 39 15.11 21.26 9.25
N THR A 40 15.41 20.96 8.01
CA THR A 40 14.43 20.81 6.93
C THR A 40 14.48 19.40 6.37
N THR A 41 13.31 18.77 6.26
CA THR A 41 13.15 17.45 5.65
C THR A 41 12.18 17.51 4.48
N PHE A 42 12.48 16.77 3.44
CA PHE A 42 11.57 16.54 2.35
C PHE A 42 11.67 15.07 1.93
N SER A 43 10.54 14.38 1.90
CA SER A 43 10.49 12.97 1.58
C SER A 43 9.30 12.64 0.68
N THR A 44 9.36 11.49 0.07
CA THR A 44 8.27 10.91 -0.71
C THR A 44 7.99 9.49 -0.25
N ASP A 45 6.73 9.11 -0.30
CA ASP A 45 6.26 7.77 -0.04
C ASP A 45 5.21 7.38 -1.10
N GLY A 46 4.92 6.10 -1.24
CA GLY A 46 3.95 5.70 -2.23
C GLY A 46 3.70 4.20 -2.26
N TYR A 47 2.70 3.83 -3.04
CA TYR A 47 2.31 2.45 -3.27
C TYR A 47 1.86 2.26 -4.71
N ILE A 48 2.43 1.27 -5.38
CA ILE A 48 2.06 0.91 -6.75
C ILE A 48 1.49 -0.50 -6.74
N ASN A 49 0.29 -0.63 -7.27
CA ASN A 49 -0.48 -1.85 -7.33
C ASN A 49 -1.15 -1.94 -8.70
N ALA A 50 -0.53 -2.65 -9.62
CA ALA A 50 -1.05 -2.85 -10.97
C ALA A 50 -1.05 -4.34 -11.32
N PHE A 51 -2.15 -4.83 -11.86
CA PHE A 51 -2.35 -6.20 -12.27
C PHE A 51 -2.73 -6.28 -13.75
N TYR A 52 -2.15 -7.23 -14.44
CA TYR A 52 -2.70 -7.68 -15.71
C TYR A 52 -3.79 -8.72 -15.42
N VAL A 53 -4.98 -8.46 -15.91
CA VAL A 53 -6.14 -9.32 -15.73
C VAL A 53 -6.60 -9.82 -17.09
N ASN A 54 -6.63 -11.13 -17.24
CA ASN A 54 -7.27 -11.80 -18.38
C ASN A 54 -8.51 -12.51 -17.85
N SER A 55 -9.66 -12.17 -18.38
CA SER A 55 -10.93 -12.80 -18.04
C SER A 55 -11.59 -13.35 -19.30
N ASP A 56 -12.01 -14.60 -19.21
CA ASP A 56 -12.84 -15.29 -20.19
C ASP A 56 -14.15 -15.66 -19.51
N VAL A 57 -15.24 -15.07 -19.95
CA VAL A 57 -16.57 -15.28 -19.37
C VAL A 57 -17.42 -15.95 -20.43
N ASP A 58 -17.74 -17.21 -20.18
CA ASP A 58 -18.68 -18.01 -20.96
C ASP A 58 -20.03 -17.96 -20.26
N ARG A 59 -21.05 -17.56 -20.97
CA ARG A 59 -22.43 -17.44 -20.48
C ARG A 59 -23.38 -18.20 -21.40
N ASP A 60 -24.55 -18.48 -20.88
CA ASP A 60 -25.62 -19.08 -21.65
C ASP A 60 -26.03 -18.17 -22.83
N GLY A 61 -25.52 -18.48 -24.03
CA GLY A 61 -25.72 -17.76 -25.25
C GLY A 61 -24.46 -16.97 -25.69
N GLU A 62 -23.93 -17.32 -26.88
CA GLU A 62 -22.68 -16.78 -27.45
C GLU A 62 -22.62 -15.25 -27.46
N GLN A 63 -23.74 -14.57 -27.57
CA GLN A 63 -23.79 -13.09 -27.56
C GLN A 63 -23.37 -12.44 -26.22
N PHE A 64 -23.25 -13.24 -25.15
CA PHE A 64 -22.87 -12.75 -23.83
C PHE A 64 -21.46 -13.19 -23.43
N ASP A 65 -20.81 -13.96 -24.27
CA ASP A 65 -19.43 -14.36 -24.06
C ASP A 65 -18.52 -13.15 -24.15
N ARG A 66 -17.62 -13.06 -23.22
CA ARG A 66 -16.72 -11.93 -23.15
C ARG A 66 -15.30 -12.38 -22.79
N ARG A 67 -14.37 -12.11 -23.68
CA ARG A 67 -12.96 -12.23 -23.43
C ARG A 67 -12.34 -10.85 -23.31
N GLN A 68 -11.67 -10.59 -22.21
CA GLN A 68 -11.08 -9.29 -21.93
C GLN A 68 -9.70 -9.41 -21.28
N SER A 69 -8.76 -8.65 -21.82
CA SER A 69 -7.42 -8.47 -21.19
C SER A 69 -7.25 -6.98 -20.86
N ARG A 70 -6.82 -6.71 -19.63
CA ARG A 70 -6.65 -5.32 -19.19
C ARG A 70 -5.64 -5.16 -18.07
N VAL A 71 -5.09 -3.97 -17.93
CA VAL A 71 -4.31 -3.56 -16.77
C VAL A 71 -5.20 -2.75 -15.84
N LYS A 72 -5.24 -3.12 -14.57
CA LYS A 72 -6.00 -2.40 -13.55
C LYS A 72 -5.29 -2.43 -12.20
N MET A 73 -5.59 -1.45 -11.38
CA MET A 73 -5.20 -1.50 -9.97
C MET A 73 -6.04 -2.52 -9.21
N GLY A 74 -5.50 -3.01 -8.08
CA GLY A 74 -6.22 -3.86 -7.15
C GLY A 74 -7.21 -3.10 -6.27
N PHE A 75 -7.59 -3.71 -5.15
CA PHE A 75 -8.51 -3.11 -4.18
C PHE A 75 -7.96 -1.83 -3.54
N LEU A 76 -6.66 -1.81 -3.22
CA LEU A 76 -6.01 -0.60 -2.73
C LEU A 76 -5.58 0.27 -3.92
N PRO A 77 -5.85 1.56 -3.90
CA PRO A 77 -5.44 2.47 -4.95
C PRO A 77 -3.92 2.66 -4.97
N ASN A 78 -3.38 2.96 -6.13
CA ASN A 78 -2.03 3.51 -6.22
C ASN A 78 -2.01 4.90 -5.60
N TRP A 79 -0.92 5.24 -4.94
CA TRP A 79 -0.77 6.58 -4.40
C TRP A 79 0.70 6.99 -4.34
N ILE A 80 0.93 8.29 -4.40
CA ILE A 80 2.20 8.95 -4.14
C ILE A 80 1.97 10.09 -3.17
N GLY A 81 2.86 10.24 -2.21
CA GLY A 81 2.82 11.28 -1.18
C GLY A 81 4.14 12.03 -1.09
N PHE A 82 4.05 13.29 -0.73
CA PHE A 82 5.18 14.16 -0.42
C PHE A 82 5.01 14.70 1.00
N ASN A 83 6.07 14.64 1.78
CA ASN A 83 6.10 15.12 3.14
C ASN A 83 7.14 16.22 3.25
N PHE A 84 6.80 17.25 3.98
CA PHE A 84 7.68 18.36 4.31
C PHE A 84 7.75 18.55 5.82
N GLY A 85 8.94 18.83 6.35
CA GLY A 85 9.17 19.15 7.75
C GLY A 85 10.18 20.30 7.88
N LYS A 86 9.94 21.21 8.82
CA LYS A 86 10.86 22.29 9.18
C LYS A 86 10.77 22.59 10.67
N GLN A 87 11.92 22.76 11.30
CA GLN A 87 11.99 23.31 12.67
C GLN A 87 12.48 24.77 12.62
N ILE A 88 11.74 25.65 13.29
CA ILE A 88 12.07 27.09 13.37
C ILE A 88 11.68 27.60 14.75
N ASP A 89 12.65 28.13 15.51
CA ASP A 89 12.43 28.81 16.79
C ASP A 89 11.56 28.01 17.78
N GLY A 90 11.77 26.70 17.87
CA GLY A 90 11.00 25.82 18.74
C GLY A 90 9.64 25.36 18.17
N LEU A 91 9.27 25.85 16.98
CA LEU A 91 8.08 25.39 16.26
C LEU A 91 8.45 24.28 15.29
N LYS A 92 7.58 23.28 15.20
CA LYS A 92 7.64 22.25 14.18
C LYS A 92 6.54 22.48 13.15
N LEU A 93 6.94 22.75 11.92
CA LEU A 93 6.05 22.83 10.76
C LEU A 93 6.12 21.50 10.01
N THR A 94 4.97 20.97 9.63
CA THR A 94 4.90 19.81 8.72
C THR A 94 3.88 20.06 7.63
N GLY A 95 4.09 19.42 6.51
CA GLY A 95 3.14 19.43 5.40
C GLY A 95 3.06 18.07 4.74
N ARG A 96 1.87 17.73 4.26
CA ARG A 96 1.66 16.54 3.43
C ARG A 96 0.79 16.86 2.23
N SER A 97 1.24 16.37 1.07
CA SER A 97 0.44 16.34 -0.15
C SER A 97 0.47 14.93 -0.71
N SER A 98 -0.70 14.34 -0.93
CA SER A 98 -0.77 13.00 -1.51
C SER A 98 -1.86 12.90 -2.57
N PHE A 99 -1.60 12.03 -3.54
CA PHE A 99 -2.44 11.83 -4.71
C PHE A 99 -2.73 10.36 -4.88
N TRP A 100 -3.97 10.03 -5.21
CA TRP A 100 -4.30 8.73 -5.72
C TRP A 100 -4.18 8.72 -7.24
N VAL A 101 -3.68 7.62 -7.77
CA VAL A 101 -3.55 7.41 -9.21
C VAL A 101 -4.36 6.18 -9.58
N THR A 102 -5.46 6.39 -10.25
CA THR A 102 -6.30 5.31 -10.76
C THR A 102 -5.72 4.79 -12.07
N ILE A 103 -5.55 3.49 -12.16
CA ILE A 103 -5.21 2.77 -13.40
C ILE A 103 -6.32 1.75 -13.63
N ASN A 104 -7.13 1.96 -14.65
CA ASN A 104 -8.21 1.06 -15.01
C ASN A 104 -8.42 1.09 -16.53
N ASP A 105 -7.65 0.27 -17.22
CA ASP A 105 -7.77 0.09 -18.66
C ASP A 105 -9.07 -0.64 -19.00
N SER A 106 -9.74 -0.24 -20.06
CA SER A 106 -10.94 -0.89 -20.57
C SER A 106 -10.96 -0.92 -22.09
N GLU A 107 -11.58 -1.95 -22.66
CA GLU A 107 -11.69 -2.11 -24.13
C GLU A 107 -12.54 -1.02 -24.79
N THR A 108 -13.47 -0.42 -24.05
CA THR A 108 -14.40 0.57 -24.58
C THR A 108 -13.90 2.00 -24.45
N ASN A 109 -13.15 2.31 -23.40
CA ASN A 109 -12.76 3.68 -23.07
C ASN A 109 -11.24 3.91 -23.13
N GLY A 110 -10.46 2.90 -23.57
CA GLY A 110 -9.01 2.95 -23.50
C GLY A 110 -8.51 2.95 -22.05
N THR A 111 -7.36 3.57 -21.82
CA THR A 111 -6.79 3.69 -20.48
C THR A 111 -7.48 4.82 -19.72
N ASP A 112 -8.26 4.46 -18.73
CA ASP A 112 -8.86 5.43 -17.79
C ASP A 112 -7.87 5.66 -16.65
N THR A 113 -7.29 6.86 -16.64
CA THR A 113 -6.33 7.29 -15.62
C THR A 113 -6.80 8.59 -15.00
N ALA A 114 -6.97 8.58 -13.69
CA ALA A 114 -7.33 9.76 -12.93
C ALA A 114 -6.34 10.01 -11.80
N ILE A 115 -6.12 11.28 -11.49
CA ILE A 115 -5.33 11.73 -10.35
C ILE A 115 -6.25 12.51 -9.41
N ASP A 116 -6.41 12.02 -8.19
CA ASP A 116 -7.20 12.65 -7.16
C ASP A 116 -6.32 13.17 -6.01
N VAL A 117 -6.53 14.40 -5.61
CA VAL A 117 -5.90 14.94 -4.39
C VAL A 117 -6.56 14.30 -3.16
N ARG A 118 -5.76 13.61 -2.34
CA ARG A 118 -6.28 12.91 -1.16
C ARG A 118 -5.97 13.61 0.15
N GLN A 119 -4.77 14.13 0.25
CA GLN A 119 -4.32 14.86 1.42
C GLN A 119 -3.59 16.12 0.96
N PHE A 120 -3.95 17.23 1.54
CA PHE A 120 -3.26 18.49 1.31
C PHE A 120 -3.42 19.36 2.55
N TYR A 121 -2.46 19.28 3.46
CA TYR A 121 -2.51 20.01 4.71
C TYR A 121 -1.13 20.37 5.22
N GLY A 122 -1.06 21.36 6.08
CA GLY A 122 0.09 21.71 6.88
C GLY A 122 -0.29 21.78 8.36
N THR A 123 0.67 21.50 9.23
CA THR A 123 0.52 21.64 10.67
C THR A 123 1.65 22.50 11.24
N VAL A 124 1.33 23.19 12.32
CA VAL A 124 2.29 23.89 13.16
C VAL A 124 2.09 23.36 14.57
N SER A 125 3.15 22.91 15.20
CA SER A 125 3.13 22.42 16.58
C SER A 125 4.27 23.00 17.42
N SER A 126 4.05 23.04 18.73
CA SER A 126 5.00 23.53 19.72
C SER A 126 5.02 22.56 20.92
N PRO A 127 6.14 22.42 21.65
CA PRO A 127 6.15 21.66 22.91
C PRO A 127 5.16 22.17 23.95
N GLU A 128 4.71 23.42 23.85
CA GLU A 128 3.82 24.05 24.82
C GLU A 128 2.34 23.78 24.56
N TRP A 129 1.94 23.59 23.33
CA TRP A 129 0.52 23.48 22.96
C TRP A 129 0.20 22.37 21.94
N GLY A 130 1.19 21.53 21.53
CA GLY A 130 0.99 20.36 20.66
C GLY A 130 1.12 20.59 19.17
#